data_015abb693893a1081a9cf2c78bcca402
#
_entry.id   015abb693893a1081a9cf2c78bcca402
#
_cell.length_a   1.000
_cell.length_b   1.000
_cell.length_c   1.000
_cell.angle_alpha   90.00
_cell.angle_beta   90.00
_cell.angle_gamma   90.00
#
_symmetry.space_group_name_H-M   'P 1'
#
loop_
_entity.id
_entity.type
_entity.pdbx_description
1 polymer ?
#
loop_
_entity_poly.entity_id
_entity_poly.type
_entity_poly.pdbx_seq_one_letter_code
_entity_poly.pdbx_strand_id
1 'polypeptide(L)'
;MNEPLCFEELRVGDRWDSPARTITETDLVNFSCMTGDFDPLHVDHEFARRSVYRRPVAHGLLGLSFLAGLSSRSPAMCNIALLSIRDWRFVNPLHVGDTVSVITMVKQLQAQGRRSGRVIWHRQLVNQDEMVVQEGMLETLVEMRTAGRRDQAVPTPHVVSDQQAAGVPPSSKRSR
;
A
#
# COMPACT_ATOMS: atom_id res chain seq x y z
N MET A 1 -16.53 -9.70 -16.86
CA MET A 1 -15.73 -8.86 -15.92
C MET A 1 -16.53 -7.59 -15.73
N ASN A 2 -16.79 -7.18 -14.48
CA ASN A 2 -17.47 -5.91 -14.22
C ASN A 2 -16.56 -4.75 -14.62
N GLU A 3 -17.15 -3.69 -15.18
CA GLU A 3 -16.39 -2.46 -15.45
C GLU A 3 -15.79 -1.89 -14.17
N PRO A 4 -14.57 -1.28 -14.24
CA PRO A 4 -14.00 -0.60 -13.10
C PRO A 4 -14.89 0.55 -12.62
N LEU A 5 -15.00 0.71 -11.30
CA LEU A 5 -15.77 1.81 -10.70
C LEU A 5 -15.01 3.13 -10.85
N CYS A 6 -15.74 4.17 -11.23
CA CYS A 6 -15.23 5.55 -11.26
C CYS A 6 -15.62 6.29 -9.97
N PHE A 7 -15.10 7.50 -9.79
CA PHE A 7 -15.25 8.26 -8.55
C PHE A 7 -16.72 8.50 -8.16
N GLU A 8 -17.60 8.79 -9.12
CA GLU A 8 -19.03 9.10 -8.88
C GLU A 8 -19.85 7.90 -8.40
N GLU A 9 -19.31 6.69 -8.61
CA GLU A 9 -19.96 5.45 -8.23
C GLU A 9 -19.69 5.05 -6.78
N LEU A 10 -18.77 5.79 -6.11
CA LEU A 10 -18.37 5.54 -4.73
C LEU A 10 -19.21 6.31 -3.73
N ARG A 11 -19.44 5.70 -2.57
CA ARG A 11 -20.08 6.31 -1.42
C ARG A 11 -19.24 6.07 -0.17
N VAL A 12 -19.26 7.05 0.74
CA VAL A 12 -18.65 6.86 2.07
C VAL A 12 -19.35 5.70 2.78
N GLY A 13 -18.58 4.76 3.31
CA GLY A 13 -19.07 3.55 3.93
C GLY A 13 -19.10 2.32 3.01
N ASP A 14 -18.95 2.48 1.70
CA ASP A 14 -18.84 1.33 0.79
C ASP A 14 -17.69 0.42 1.23
N ARG A 15 -17.93 -0.89 1.18
CA ARG A 15 -16.98 -1.92 1.63
C ARG A 15 -16.85 -3.03 0.61
N TRP A 16 -15.62 -3.52 0.46
CA TRP A 16 -15.28 -4.69 -0.36
C TRP A 16 -14.26 -5.56 0.38
N ASP A 17 -14.42 -6.85 0.17
CA ASP A 17 -13.46 -7.86 0.64
C ASP A 17 -12.76 -8.48 -0.57
N SER A 18 -11.45 -8.66 -0.49
CA SER A 18 -10.66 -9.25 -1.58
C SER A 18 -10.72 -10.78 -1.53
N PRO A 19 -10.36 -11.47 -2.64
CA PRO A 19 -9.95 -12.86 -2.55
C PRO A 19 -8.80 -13.03 -1.55
N ALA A 20 -8.72 -14.22 -0.96
CA ALA A 20 -7.65 -14.56 -0.02
C ALA A 20 -6.42 -15.15 -0.75
N ARG A 21 -5.24 -15.03 -0.11
CA ARG A 21 -3.99 -15.63 -0.56
C ARG A 21 -3.16 -16.11 0.61
N THR A 22 -2.58 -17.32 0.50
CA THR A 22 -1.65 -17.85 1.49
C THR A 22 -0.24 -17.30 1.26
N ILE A 23 0.41 -16.88 2.34
CA ILE A 23 1.81 -16.43 2.38
C ILE A 23 2.71 -17.66 2.33
N THR A 24 3.67 -17.66 1.43
CA THR A 24 4.61 -18.76 1.25
C THR A 24 6.03 -18.34 1.64
N GLU A 25 6.90 -19.32 1.92
CA GLU A 25 8.33 -19.05 2.16
C GLU A 25 9.00 -18.42 0.95
N THR A 26 8.58 -18.80 -0.25
CA THR A 26 9.04 -18.20 -1.51
C THR A 26 8.75 -16.70 -1.56
N ASP A 27 7.63 -16.25 -1.01
CA ASP A 27 7.30 -14.81 -0.94
C ASP A 27 8.31 -14.04 -0.08
N LEU A 28 8.70 -14.60 1.08
CA LEU A 28 9.70 -14.00 1.96
C LEU A 28 11.06 -13.92 1.27
N VAL A 29 11.51 -15.03 0.69
CA VAL A 29 12.81 -15.11 -0.02
C VAL A 29 12.85 -14.12 -1.17
N ASN A 30 11.81 -14.08 -2.01
CA ASN A 30 11.74 -13.14 -3.13
C ASN A 30 11.75 -11.70 -2.66
N PHE A 31 11.06 -11.38 -1.57
CA PHE A 31 11.04 -10.03 -1.02
C PHE A 31 12.39 -9.63 -0.44
N SER A 32 13.08 -10.54 0.28
CA SER A 32 14.45 -10.33 0.74
C SER A 32 15.40 -10.05 -0.42
N CYS A 33 15.34 -10.86 -1.48
CA CYS A 33 16.17 -10.66 -2.68
C CYS A 33 15.88 -9.32 -3.37
N MET A 34 14.63 -8.91 -3.44
CA MET A 34 14.22 -7.65 -4.09
C MET A 34 14.65 -6.43 -3.31
N THR A 35 14.58 -6.49 -1.98
CA THR A 35 14.79 -5.33 -1.10
C THR A 35 16.21 -5.27 -0.52
N GLY A 36 16.93 -6.40 -0.47
CA GLY A 36 18.19 -6.55 0.26
C GLY A 36 18.00 -6.75 1.78
N ASP A 37 16.76 -6.87 2.26
CA ASP A 37 16.46 -7.09 3.67
C ASP A 37 16.52 -8.59 4.00
N PHE A 38 17.69 -9.03 4.46
CA PHE A 38 17.98 -10.39 4.92
C PHE A 38 18.09 -10.45 6.45
N ASP A 39 17.29 -9.67 7.19
CA ASP A 39 17.26 -9.78 8.65
C ASP A 39 16.99 -11.25 9.05
N PRO A 40 17.78 -11.82 10.00
CA PRO A 40 17.62 -13.21 10.45
C PRO A 40 16.20 -13.57 10.91
N LEU A 41 15.40 -12.60 11.35
CA LEU A 41 13.98 -12.84 11.69
C LEU A 41 13.16 -13.34 10.50
N HIS A 42 13.57 -13.02 9.29
CA HIS A 42 12.83 -13.36 8.06
C HIS A 42 13.37 -14.62 7.39
N VAL A 43 14.67 -14.89 7.50
CA VAL A 43 15.35 -15.89 6.67
C VAL A 43 16.04 -17.01 7.45
N ASP A 44 16.22 -16.88 8.77
CA ASP A 44 16.89 -17.88 9.62
C ASP A 44 15.88 -18.50 10.61
N HIS A 45 15.48 -19.74 10.34
CA HIS A 45 14.53 -20.46 11.17
C HIS A 45 15.03 -20.71 12.59
N GLU A 46 16.35 -20.96 12.76
CA GLU A 46 16.93 -21.20 14.09
C GLU A 46 17.00 -19.91 14.91
N PHE A 47 17.32 -18.78 14.27
CA PHE A 47 17.26 -17.48 14.92
C PHE A 47 15.82 -17.12 15.30
N ALA A 48 14.90 -17.23 14.36
CA ALA A 48 13.50 -16.89 14.55
C ALA A 48 12.85 -17.76 15.65
N ARG A 49 13.21 -19.04 15.76
CA ARG A 49 12.74 -19.96 16.80
C ARG A 49 13.10 -19.49 18.21
N ARG A 50 14.23 -18.79 18.36
CA ARG A 50 14.70 -18.23 19.65
C ARG A 50 14.11 -16.85 19.94
N SER A 51 13.53 -16.19 18.94
CA SER A 51 12.88 -14.89 19.09
C SER A 51 11.53 -15.01 19.79
N VAL A 52 10.91 -13.86 20.07
CA VAL A 52 9.55 -13.77 20.61
C VAL A 52 8.51 -14.36 19.67
N TYR A 53 8.80 -14.40 18.36
CA TYR A 53 7.90 -14.88 17.31
C TYR A 53 7.91 -16.40 17.14
N ARG A 54 8.97 -17.10 17.60
CA ARG A 54 9.13 -18.58 17.54
C ARG A 54 9.22 -19.20 16.14
N ARG A 55 9.04 -18.43 15.10
CA ARG A 55 9.11 -18.82 13.68
C ARG A 55 9.38 -17.58 12.82
N PRO A 56 9.86 -17.72 11.56
CA PRO A 56 10.07 -16.59 10.69
C PRO A 56 8.82 -15.71 10.55
N VAL A 57 9.04 -14.40 10.56
CA VAL A 57 8.01 -13.38 10.37
C VAL A 57 8.17 -12.79 8.99
N ALA A 58 7.08 -12.58 8.28
CA ALA A 58 7.11 -11.86 7.01
C ALA A 58 7.51 -10.39 7.24
N HIS A 59 8.25 -9.81 6.31
CA HIS A 59 8.55 -8.39 6.32
C HIS A 59 7.27 -7.56 6.39
N GLY A 60 7.26 -6.55 7.21
CA GLY A 60 6.08 -5.68 7.34
C GLY A 60 5.64 -5.09 5.99
N LEU A 61 6.61 -4.62 5.19
CA LEU A 61 6.34 -4.06 3.86
C LEU A 61 5.90 -5.12 2.84
N LEU A 62 6.24 -6.40 3.02
CA LEU A 62 5.68 -7.48 2.21
C LEU A 62 4.17 -7.58 2.44
N GLY A 63 3.72 -7.53 3.70
CA GLY A 63 2.28 -7.52 4.03
C GLY A 63 1.55 -6.33 3.38
N LEU A 64 2.13 -5.14 3.43
CA LEU A 64 1.59 -3.96 2.74
C LEU A 64 1.53 -4.15 1.22
N SER A 65 2.55 -4.78 0.63
CA SER A 65 2.57 -5.09 -0.81
C SER A 65 1.47 -6.08 -1.20
N PHE A 66 1.21 -7.10 -0.38
CA PHE A 66 0.08 -8.01 -0.58
C PHE A 66 -1.26 -7.28 -0.46
N LEU A 67 -1.41 -6.40 0.53
CA LEU A 67 -2.61 -5.59 0.66
C LEU A 67 -2.85 -4.76 -0.61
N ALA A 68 -1.83 -4.08 -1.13
CA ALA A 68 -1.94 -3.29 -2.34
C ALA A 68 -2.34 -4.16 -3.55
N GLY A 69 -1.71 -5.34 -3.70
CA GLY A 69 -2.00 -6.28 -4.79
C GLY A 69 -3.42 -6.85 -4.71
N LEU A 70 -3.83 -7.37 -3.56
CA LEU A 70 -5.15 -7.97 -3.37
C LEU A 70 -6.28 -6.95 -3.52
N SER A 71 -6.08 -5.73 -3.04
CA SER A 71 -7.08 -4.67 -3.15
C SER A 71 -7.16 -4.02 -4.54
N SER A 72 -6.24 -4.33 -5.46
CA SER A 72 -6.22 -3.70 -6.80
C SER A 72 -7.44 -4.02 -7.66
N ARG A 73 -8.13 -5.12 -7.35
CA ARG A 73 -9.32 -5.60 -8.06
C ARG A 73 -10.54 -5.77 -7.16
N SER A 74 -10.47 -5.31 -5.91
CA SER A 74 -11.52 -5.46 -4.91
C SER A 74 -11.74 -4.16 -4.13
N PRO A 75 -12.48 -3.20 -4.72
CA PRO A 75 -13.05 -3.19 -6.07
C PRO A 75 -12.03 -2.86 -7.15
N ALA A 76 -12.31 -3.26 -8.39
CA ALA A 76 -11.59 -2.73 -9.54
C ALA A 76 -11.99 -1.28 -9.76
N MET A 77 -10.99 -0.38 -9.84
CA MET A 77 -11.19 1.06 -9.87
C MET A 77 -10.48 1.71 -11.05
N CYS A 78 -11.02 2.83 -11.52
CA CYS A 78 -10.33 3.73 -12.45
C CYS A 78 -9.26 4.54 -11.72
N ASN A 79 -8.27 3.86 -11.11
CA ASN A 79 -7.20 4.52 -10.35
C ASN A 79 -6.23 5.24 -11.28
N ILE A 80 -5.91 6.50 -10.95
CA ILE A 80 -4.88 7.31 -11.61
C ILE A 80 -3.56 7.19 -10.85
N ALA A 81 -3.58 7.34 -9.52
CA ALA A 81 -2.38 7.33 -8.69
C ALA A 81 -2.67 6.95 -7.24
N LEU A 82 -1.69 6.34 -6.58
CA LEU A 82 -1.58 6.29 -5.12
C LEU A 82 -0.91 7.59 -4.66
N LEU A 83 -1.55 8.34 -3.79
CA LEU A 83 -1.07 9.64 -3.35
C LEU A 83 -0.34 9.58 -2.02
N SER A 84 -0.89 8.84 -1.06
CA SER A 84 -0.28 8.71 0.26
C SER A 84 -0.73 7.45 1.00
N ILE A 85 0.10 7.04 1.97
CA ILE A 85 -0.22 6.05 2.98
C ILE A 85 -0.03 6.75 4.32
N ARG A 86 -1.06 6.73 5.18
CA ARG A 86 -1.05 7.44 6.47
C ARG A 86 -1.52 6.51 7.59
N ASP A 87 -1.02 6.77 8.79
CA ASP A 87 -1.43 6.07 10.02
C ASP A 87 -1.33 4.55 9.90
N TRP A 88 -0.31 4.09 9.14
CA TRP A 88 -0.10 2.66 8.90
C TRP A 88 0.42 1.98 10.17
N ARG A 89 -0.24 0.89 10.55
CA ARG A 89 0.12 0.10 11.73
C ARG A 89 0.35 -1.35 11.36
N PHE A 90 1.37 -1.93 11.97
CA PHE A 90 1.66 -3.36 11.95
C PHE A 90 1.17 -3.92 13.29
N VAL A 91 -0.04 -4.47 13.28
CA VAL A 91 -0.79 -4.82 14.51
C VAL A 91 -0.39 -6.19 15.02
N ASN A 92 -0.29 -7.16 14.12
CA ASN A 92 0.09 -8.53 14.42
C ASN A 92 1.16 -9.02 13.45
N PRO A 93 2.02 -9.97 13.87
CA PRO A 93 2.99 -10.58 12.96
C PRO A 93 2.28 -11.38 11.88
N LEU A 94 2.85 -11.36 10.69
CA LEU A 94 2.45 -12.17 9.54
C LEU A 94 3.47 -13.30 9.35
N HIS A 95 2.99 -14.53 9.18
CA HIS A 95 3.85 -15.71 9.07
C HIS A 95 3.62 -16.47 7.77
N VAL A 96 4.60 -17.29 7.40
CA VAL A 96 4.41 -18.32 6.36
C VAL A 96 3.28 -19.26 6.79
N GLY A 97 2.37 -19.55 5.86
CA GLY A 97 1.18 -20.35 6.08
C GLY A 97 -0.07 -19.54 6.44
N ASP A 98 0.06 -18.27 6.84
CA ASP A 98 -1.10 -17.41 7.03
C ASP A 98 -1.79 -17.15 5.68
N THR A 99 -3.12 -17.19 5.69
CA THR A 99 -3.95 -16.86 4.52
C THR A 99 -4.61 -15.52 4.75
N VAL A 100 -4.24 -14.54 3.94
CA VAL A 100 -4.66 -13.15 4.13
C VAL A 100 -5.65 -12.69 3.07
N SER A 101 -6.54 -11.80 3.46
CA SER A 101 -7.43 -11.03 2.59
C SER A 101 -7.43 -9.56 2.99
N VAL A 102 -8.02 -8.72 2.15
CA VAL A 102 -8.08 -7.27 2.38
C VAL A 102 -9.51 -6.82 2.51
N ILE A 103 -9.79 -6.11 3.57
CA ILE A 103 -11.02 -5.34 3.74
C ILE A 103 -10.75 -3.90 3.32
N THR A 104 -11.48 -3.40 2.34
CA THR A 104 -11.40 -2.02 1.84
C THR A 104 -12.68 -1.27 2.16
N MET A 105 -12.59 -0.09 2.77
CA MET A 105 -13.72 0.77 3.08
C MET A 105 -13.46 2.22 2.67
N VAL A 106 -14.43 2.86 2.01
CA VAL A 106 -14.37 4.29 1.70
C VAL A 106 -14.60 5.10 2.97
N LYS A 107 -13.64 5.96 3.32
CA LYS A 107 -13.75 6.86 4.49
C LYS A 107 -14.07 8.29 4.10
N GLN A 108 -13.53 8.75 2.97
CA GLN A 108 -13.77 10.13 2.52
C GLN A 108 -13.67 10.20 1.00
N LEU A 109 -14.50 11.08 0.44
CA LEU A 109 -14.53 11.41 -0.98
C LEU A 109 -14.37 12.92 -1.13
N GLN A 110 -13.47 13.35 -2.00
CA GLN A 110 -13.25 14.77 -2.29
C GLN A 110 -13.06 14.96 -3.79
N ALA A 111 -14.01 15.60 -4.45
CA ALA A 111 -13.87 15.94 -5.87
C ALA A 111 -12.67 16.87 -6.08
N GLN A 112 -11.88 16.61 -7.13
CA GLN A 112 -10.71 17.41 -7.49
C GLN A 112 -10.84 17.83 -8.96
N GLY A 113 -11.44 18.98 -9.17
CA GLY A 113 -11.78 19.46 -10.51
C GLY A 113 -12.91 18.67 -11.17
N ARG A 114 -12.83 18.53 -12.52
CA ARG A 114 -13.89 17.88 -13.33
C ARG A 114 -13.51 16.48 -13.81
N ARG A 115 -12.31 16.01 -13.54
CA ARG A 115 -11.79 14.77 -14.14
C ARG A 115 -11.41 13.70 -13.13
N SER A 116 -11.28 14.07 -11.85
CA SER A 116 -10.84 13.14 -10.82
C SER A 116 -11.34 13.54 -9.44
N GLY A 117 -11.27 12.61 -8.52
CA GLY A 117 -11.50 12.84 -7.11
C GLY A 117 -10.51 12.08 -6.25
N ARG A 118 -10.24 12.60 -5.07
CA ARG A 118 -9.47 11.94 -4.03
C ARG A 118 -10.37 11.02 -3.25
N VAL A 119 -9.89 9.80 -3.02
CA VAL A 119 -10.55 8.81 -2.19
C VAL A 119 -9.63 8.42 -1.06
N ILE A 120 -10.11 8.54 0.17
CA ILE A 120 -9.43 8.03 1.36
C ILE A 120 -10.08 6.69 1.72
N TRP A 121 -9.26 5.66 1.68
CA TRP A 121 -9.62 4.29 2.01
C TRP A 121 -9.08 3.92 3.37
N HIS A 122 -9.88 3.31 4.22
CA HIS A 122 -9.37 2.48 5.31
C HIS A 122 -9.20 1.07 4.77
N ARG A 123 -8.00 0.53 4.90
CA ARG A 123 -7.70 -0.84 4.47
C ARG A 123 -7.11 -1.63 5.61
N GLN A 124 -7.56 -2.87 5.71
CA GLN A 124 -7.10 -3.84 6.69
C GLN A 124 -6.64 -5.10 5.96
N LEU A 125 -5.44 -5.58 6.29
CA LEU A 125 -5.00 -6.93 5.96
C LEU A 125 -5.41 -7.82 7.13
N VAL A 126 -6.25 -8.81 6.87
CA VAL A 126 -6.73 -9.76 7.89
C VAL A 126 -6.27 -11.17 7.54
N ASN A 127 -5.99 -11.99 8.56
CA ASN A 127 -5.61 -13.39 8.38
C ASN A 127 -6.85 -14.33 8.41
N GLN A 128 -6.62 -15.64 8.34
CA GLN A 128 -7.64 -16.68 8.36
C GLN A 128 -8.48 -16.73 9.65
N ASP A 129 -7.95 -16.15 10.74
CA ASP A 129 -8.62 -16.08 12.05
C ASP A 129 -9.33 -14.72 12.25
N GLU A 130 -9.55 -13.98 11.15
CA GLU A 130 -10.14 -12.63 11.13
C GLU A 130 -9.35 -11.59 11.95
N MET A 131 -8.12 -11.90 12.33
CA MET A 131 -7.27 -10.94 13.05
C MET A 131 -6.69 -9.92 12.10
N VAL A 132 -6.75 -8.64 12.48
CA VAL A 132 -6.10 -7.57 11.74
C VAL A 132 -4.58 -7.71 11.90
N VAL A 133 -3.89 -7.91 10.79
CA VAL A 133 -2.43 -8.00 10.72
C VAL A 133 -1.82 -6.61 10.51
N GLN A 134 -2.40 -5.86 9.58
CA GLN A 134 -2.00 -4.48 9.29
C GLN A 134 -3.21 -3.65 8.94
N GLU A 135 -3.15 -2.36 9.20
CA GLU A 135 -4.21 -1.43 8.81
C GLU A 135 -3.70 0.00 8.64
N GLY A 136 -4.44 0.81 7.93
CA GLY A 136 -4.18 2.23 7.79
C GLY A 136 -5.01 2.88 6.70
N MET A 137 -4.68 4.14 6.42
CA MET A 137 -5.35 4.95 5.41
C MET A 137 -4.50 5.03 4.15
N LEU A 138 -5.10 4.70 3.02
CA LEU A 138 -4.54 4.93 1.70
C LEU A 138 -5.33 6.03 1.02
N GLU A 139 -4.64 6.91 0.33
CA GLU A 139 -5.24 7.97 -0.46
C GLU A 139 -4.92 7.76 -1.93
N THR A 140 -5.95 7.68 -2.77
CA THR A 140 -5.79 7.53 -4.21
C THR A 140 -6.50 8.63 -4.97
N LEU A 141 -5.99 8.92 -6.16
CA LEU A 141 -6.68 9.72 -7.17
C LEU A 141 -7.43 8.76 -8.09
N VAL A 142 -8.73 8.98 -8.23
CA VAL A 142 -9.63 8.14 -9.03
C VAL A 142 -10.26 8.97 -10.13
N GLU A 143 -10.33 8.44 -11.34
CA GLU A 143 -10.91 9.12 -12.49
C GLU A 143 -12.42 9.28 -12.33
N MET A 144 -12.95 10.42 -12.79
CA MET A 144 -14.38 10.65 -12.97
C MET A 144 -14.80 10.18 -14.36
N ARG A 145 -15.95 9.53 -14.47
CA ARG A 145 -16.52 9.13 -15.75
C ARG A 145 -16.98 10.37 -16.51
N THR A 146 -16.11 10.88 -17.37
CA THR A 146 -16.50 11.98 -18.27
C THR A 146 -17.40 11.45 -19.36
N ALA A 147 -18.60 11.99 -19.49
CA ALA A 147 -19.47 11.73 -20.64
C ALA A 147 -18.70 12.09 -21.92
N GLY A 148 -18.25 11.07 -22.67
CA GLY A 148 -17.65 11.21 -23.98
C GLY A 148 -16.12 11.37 -24.03
N ARG A 149 -15.34 10.36 -23.66
CA ARG A 149 -13.93 10.31 -24.04
C ARG A 149 -13.53 8.92 -24.56
N ARG A 150 -13.51 8.82 -25.88
CA ARG A 150 -12.61 7.92 -26.60
C ARG A 150 -11.27 8.67 -26.73
N ASP A 151 -10.19 7.98 -26.40
CA ASP A 151 -8.78 8.31 -26.69
C ASP A 151 -8.25 9.70 -26.32
N GLN A 152 -7.55 9.79 -25.17
CA GLN A 152 -6.41 10.69 -25.05
C GLN A 152 -5.38 10.16 -24.04
N ALA A 153 -4.10 10.31 -24.40
CA ALA A 153 -2.91 9.84 -23.73
C ALA A 153 -2.82 10.20 -22.23
N VAL A 154 -2.24 9.29 -21.44
CA VAL A 154 -1.92 9.46 -20.03
C VAL A 154 -1.02 10.67 -19.82
N PRO A 155 -1.41 11.67 -19.01
CA PRO A 155 -0.49 12.75 -18.64
C PRO A 155 0.63 12.20 -17.76
N THR A 156 1.86 12.45 -18.15
CA THR A 156 3.04 12.15 -17.34
C THR A 156 2.97 12.89 -16.00
N PRO A 157 3.20 12.24 -14.86
CA PRO A 157 3.20 12.93 -13.57
C PRO A 157 4.33 13.96 -13.53
N HIS A 158 3.98 15.22 -13.26
CA HIS A 158 4.96 16.25 -12.96
C HIS A 158 5.65 15.89 -11.65
N VAL A 159 6.94 15.58 -11.74
CA VAL A 159 7.85 15.56 -10.59
C VAL A 159 7.97 17.00 -10.10
N VAL A 160 7.45 17.29 -8.92
CA VAL A 160 7.72 18.57 -8.24
C VAL A 160 9.19 18.55 -7.85
N SER A 161 10.00 19.35 -8.55
CA SER A 161 11.39 19.61 -8.18
C SER A 161 11.39 20.52 -6.95
N ASP A 162 11.80 20.00 -5.81
CA ASP A 162 12.17 20.79 -4.63
C ASP A 162 13.44 21.62 -4.96
N GLN A 163 13.24 22.82 -5.47
CA GLN A 163 14.27 23.87 -5.43
C GLN A 163 13.90 24.86 -4.33
N GLN A 164 14.31 24.55 -3.11
CA GLN A 164 14.64 25.56 -2.08
C GLN A 164 15.21 24.84 -0.84
N ALA A 165 16.49 24.53 -0.89
CA ALA A 165 17.29 24.41 0.32
C ALA A 165 18.43 25.42 0.22
N ALA A 166 18.25 26.48 0.96
CA ALA A 166 19.11 27.62 1.06
C ALA A 166 20.51 27.28 1.61
N GLY A 167 21.50 27.98 1.07
CA GLY A 167 22.76 28.44 1.58
C GLY A 167 23.30 27.88 2.91
N VAL A 168 24.34 27.04 2.77
CA VAL A 168 25.34 26.83 3.83
C VAL A 168 26.43 27.86 3.65
N PRO A 169 26.78 28.72 4.66
CA PRO A 169 27.87 29.64 4.57
C PRO A 169 29.22 28.90 4.69
N PRO A 170 30.29 29.39 4.06
CA PRO A 170 31.60 28.74 4.07
C PRO A 170 32.27 28.82 5.43
N SER A 171 32.75 27.69 5.94
CA SER A 171 33.55 27.60 7.15
C SER A 171 34.91 28.25 6.96
N SER A 172 35.24 29.23 7.79
CA SER A 172 36.53 29.89 7.89
C SER A 172 37.66 28.90 8.22
N LYS A 173 38.68 28.88 7.39
CA LYS A 173 40.00 28.29 7.69
C LYS A 173 40.58 28.93 8.97
N ARG A 174 40.90 28.11 9.95
CA ARG A 174 41.91 28.47 10.95
C ARG A 174 43.17 27.67 10.70
N SER A 175 44.21 28.42 10.39
CA SER A 175 45.62 28.01 10.41
C SER A 175 46.09 27.79 11.87
N ARG A 176 46.65 26.67 12.13
CA ARG A 176 47.94 26.38 12.79
C ARG A 176 48.10 24.89 12.98
#